data_f7c4091f39a5120eaee11237711aa624
#
_entry.id   f7c4091f39a5120eaee11237711aa624
#
_cell.length_a   1.000
_cell.length_b   1.000
_cell.length_c   1.000
_cell.angle_alpha   90.00
_cell.angle_beta   90.00
_cell.angle_gamma   90.00
#
_symmetry.space_group_name_H-M   'P 1'
#
loop_
_entity.id
_entity.type
_entity.pdbx_description
1 polymer ?
#
loop_
_entity_poly.entity_id
_entity_poly.type
_entity_poly.pdbx_seq_one_letter_code
_entity_poly.pdbx_strand_id
1 'polypeptide(L)'
;MNIINNLNSFTILIIHDKLLINHDTETVFLVSSIMYEGNSIIYELGDIEIMINKVANSAEEAVSNIKDGSTILFGGFGGAGVPYELIKALLNQGAKDLIAVSNNPGLHHTGLAALIENDRIAKIMCSFPISKDSYVFLKKFKERKIDLELIPQGTIAERLRAGGSGIEAFYTPTGVGTEVAEGKEIKEFDGVTCILEKAIKGDFAFVKAKRADRWGNLVYNKSGRNFNPLMAMAGGITIAEVDEIVDLGQLDPECIVTPGIFVQHVVKRSES
;
A
#
# COMPACT_ATOMS: atom_id res chain seq x y z
N MET A 1 -25.81 -15.60 -16.75
CA MET A 1 -26.01 -14.21 -16.27
C MET A 1 -27.19 -13.64 -17.03
N ASN A 2 -28.37 -13.68 -16.46
CA ASN A 2 -29.58 -13.17 -17.07
C ASN A 2 -29.95 -11.84 -16.45
N ILE A 3 -29.94 -10.75 -17.22
CA ILE A 3 -30.41 -9.43 -16.80
C ILE A 3 -31.93 -9.39 -17.07
N ILE A 4 -32.72 -9.28 -16.04
CA ILE A 4 -34.17 -9.19 -16.14
C ILE A 4 -34.61 -7.83 -15.66
N ASN A 5 -34.90 -6.94 -16.59
CA ASN A 5 -35.66 -5.68 -16.50
C ASN A 5 -35.15 -4.54 -15.60
N ASN A 6 -35.10 -3.39 -16.28
CA ASN A 6 -34.94 -2.06 -15.66
C ASN A 6 -36.37 -1.63 -15.19
N LEU A 7 -36.64 -1.70 -13.91
CA LEU A 7 -37.80 -1.08 -13.28
C LEU A 7 -37.32 0.18 -12.58
N ASN A 8 -37.50 1.34 -13.22
CA ASN A 8 -37.35 2.68 -12.66
C ASN A 8 -36.34 2.80 -11.49
N SER A 9 -35.01 2.73 -11.78
CA SER A 9 -33.90 2.87 -10.85
C SER A 9 -33.38 1.59 -10.13
N PHE A 10 -33.88 0.41 -10.44
CA PHE A 10 -33.34 -0.84 -9.87
C PHE A 10 -32.68 -1.71 -10.94
N THR A 11 -31.50 -2.24 -10.67
CA THR A 11 -30.87 -3.29 -11.48
C THR A 11 -30.99 -4.63 -10.77
N ILE A 12 -31.65 -5.59 -11.39
CA ILE A 12 -31.84 -6.95 -10.86
C ILE A 12 -30.85 -7.88 -11.52
N LEU A 13 -30.02 -8.54 -10.74
CA LEU A 13 -29.00 -9.50 -11.18
C LEU A 13 -29.25 -10.86 -10.51
N ILE A 14 -29.35 -11.94 -11.30
CA ILE A 14 -29.43 -13.31 -10.76
C ILE A 14 -28.08 -13.99 -10.92
N ILE A 15 -27.46 -14.39 -9.80
CA ILE A 15 -26.21 -15.15 -9.76
C ILE A 15 -26.42 -16.37 -8.85
N HIS A 16 -26.25 -17.59 -9.41
CA HIS A 16 -26.35 -18.84 -8.65
C HIS A 16 -27.63 -18.94 -7.79
N ASP A 17 -28.80 -18.74 -8.41
CA ASP A 17 -30.13 -18.83 -7.78
C ASP A 17 -30.39 -17.80 -6.65
N LYS A 18 -29.59 -16.75 -6.56
CA LYS A 18 -29.80 -15.60 -5.67
C LYS A 18 -30.14 -14.36 -6.48
N LEU A 19 -31.16 -13.64 -6.05
CA LEU A 19 -31.60 -12.40 -6.65
C LEU A 19 -30.90 -11.22 -5.95
N LEU A 20 -30.10 -10.45 -6.70
CA LEU A 20 -29.48 -9.22 -6.21
C LEU A 20 -30.22 -8.04 -6.81
N ILE A 21 -30.70 -7.14 -5.97
CA ILE A 21 -31.35 -5.90 -6.38
C ILE A 21 -30.38 -4.76 -5.99
N ASN A 22 -29.92 -4.00 -6.99
CA ASN A 22 -29.10 -2.82 -6.76
C ASN A 22 -29.98 -1.56 -6.93
N HIS A 23 -29.99 -0.72 -5.92
CA HIS A 23 -30.54 0.62 -5.95
C HIS A 23 -29.37 1.63 -5.97
N ASP A 24 -29.54 2.81 -6.54
CA ASP A 24 -28.50 3.87 -6.71
C ASP A 24 -27.81 4.35 -5.43
N THR A 25 -28.04 3.70 -4.31
CA THR A 25 -27.31 3.89 -3.05
C THR A 25 -26.71 2.55 -2.64
N GLU A 26 -25.47 2.54 -2.24
CA GLU A 26 -24.56 1.46 -1.84
C GLU A 26 -25.14 0.21 -1.13
N THR A 27 -26.45 0.01 -1.13
CA THR A 27 -27.14 -1.09 -0.47
C THR A 27 -27.55 -2.17 -1.48
N VAL A 28 -27.02 -3.37 -1.34
CA VAL A 28 -27.43 -4.55 -2.08
C VAL A 28 -28.37 -5.37 -1.22
N PHE A 29 -29.59 -5.60 -1.70
CA PHE A 29 -30.55 -6.47 -1.02
C PHE A 29 -30.43 -7.90 -1.56
N LEU A 30 -30.32 -8.88 -0.66
CA LEU A 30 -30.48 -10.29 -1.00
C LEU A 30 -31.94 -10.67 -0.76
N VAL A 31 -32.59 -11.25 -1.75
CA VAL A 31 -33.90 -11.88 -1.51
C VAL A 31 -33.66 -13.16 -0.71
N SER A 32 -34.02 -13.15 0.56
CA SER A 32 -33.85 -14.29 1.47
C SER A 32 -34.88 -15.38 1.23
N SER A 33 -36.07 -15.00 0.74
CA SER A 33 -37.10 -15.93 0.34
C SER A 33 -38.05 -15.33 -0.71
N ILE A 34 -38.58 -16.18 -1.58
CA ILE A 34 -39.64 -15.85 -2.53
C ILE A 34 -40.85 -16.72 -2.19
N MET A 35 -41.92 -16.04 -1.79
CA MET A 35 -43.20 -16.73 -1.56
C MET A 35 -44.20 -16.35 -2.62
N TYR A 36 -45.00 -17.33 -3.05
CA TYR A 36 -46.12 -17.14 -3.98
C TYR A 36 -47.42 -17.18 -3.19
N GLU A 37 -48.18 -16.10 -3.21
CA GLU A 37 -49.49 -16.02 -2.61
C GLU A 37 -50.48 -15.56 -3.65
N GLY A 38 -51.24 -16.52 -4.23
CA GLY A 38 -52.13 -16.28 -5.36
C GLY A 38 -51.37 -15.80 -6.60
N ASN A 39 -51.76 -14.65 -7.16
CA ASN A 39 -51.10 -14.00 -8.30
C ASN A 39 -50.00 -12.99 -7.88
N SER A 40 -49.68 -12.92 -6.63
CA SER A 40 -48.68 -11.98 -6.08
C SER A 40 -47.41 -12.70 -5.70
N ILE A 41 -46.25 -12.08 -6.00
CA ILE A 41 -44.93 -12.54 -5.55
C ILE A 41 -44.54 -11.66 -4.40
N ILE A 42 -44.35 -12.28 -3.23
CA ILE A 42 -43.90 -11.60 -2.03
C ILE A 42 -42.42 -11.92 -1.86
N TYR A 43 -41.60 -10.87 -1.76
CA TYR A 43 -40.17 -10.98 -1.54
C TYR A 43 -39.88 -10.60 -0.07
N GLU A 44 -39.19 -11.46 0.63
CA GLU A 44 -38.58 -11.09 1.90
C GLU A 44 -37.16 -10.60 1.63
N LEU A 45 -36.96 -9.28 1.77
CA LEU A 45 -35.67 -8.64 1.58
C LEU A 45 -34.90 -8.75 2.90
N GLY A 46 -33.81 -9.49 2.89
CA GLY A 46 -32.83 -9.42 3.96
C GLY A 46 -31.86 -8.31 3.68
N ASP A 47 -31.63 -7.41 4.63
CA ASP A 47 -30.57 -6.42 4.54
C ASP A 47 -29.23 -7.12 4.51
N ILE A 48 -28.56 -7.17 3.35
CA ILE A 48 -27.13 -7.45 3.26
C ILE A 48 -26.43 -6.10 3.37
N GLU A 49 -26.07 -5.75 4.56
CA GLU A 49 -25.05 -4.74 4.76
C GLU A 49 -23.73 -5.30 4.18
N ILE A 50 -23.37 -4.92 2.96
CA ILE A 50 -22.02 -5.19 2.44
C ILE A 50 -21.09 -4.34 3.29
N MET A 51 -20.69 -4.90 4.42
CA MET A 51 -19.76 -4.24 5.31
C MET A 51 -18.36 -4.30 4.70
N ILE A 52 -17.87 -3.15 4.20
CA ILE A 52 -16.45 -3.03 3.88
C ILE A 52 -15.65 -3.37 5.13
N ASN A 53 -14.94 -4.47 5.07
CA ASN A 53 -14.02 -4.88 6.13
C ASN A 53 -12.68 -5.29 5.51
N LYS A 54 -11.67 -4.46 5.75
CA LYS A 54 -10.30 -4.65 5.25
C LYS A 54 -9.37 -5.27 6.28
N VAL A 55 -9.89 -5.65 7.43
CA VAL A 55 -9.11 -6.30 8.49
C VAL A 55 -8.77 -7.72 8.05
N ALA A 56 -7.49 -8.00 7.87
CA ALA A 56 -6.97 -9.33 7.60
C ALA A 56 -6.81 -10.12 8.90
N ASN A 57 -6.94 -11.45 8.83
CA ASN A 57 -6.84 -12.31 10.01
C ASN A 57 -5.39 -12.38 10.52
N SER A 58 -4.39 -12.24 9.64
CA SER A 58 -2.97 -12.24 10.02
C SER A 58 -2.10 -11.50 9.00
N ALA A 59 -0.84 -11.23 9.39
CA ALA A 59 0.17 -10.69 8.50
C ALA A 59 0.52 -11.69 7.38
N GLU A 60 0.56 -12.98 7.69
CA GLU A 60 0.85 -14.05 6.74
C GLU A 60 -0.21 -14.13 5.64
N GLU A 61 -1.49 -14.03 6.00
CA GLU A 61 -2.59 -13.97 5.03
C GLU A 61 -2.43 -12.74 4.12
N ALA A 62 -2.20 -11.58 4.71
CA ALA A 62 -2.11 -10.33 3.96
C ALA A 62 -0.96 -10.31 2.94
N VAL A 63 0.17 -11.00 3.21
CA VAL A 63 1.32 -11.05 2.31
C VAL A 63 1.34 -12.26 1.37
N SER A 64 0.38 -13.18 1.49
CA SER A 64 0.39 -14.49 0.82
C SER A 64 0.46 -14.42 -0.70
N ASN A 65 -0.09 -13.38 -1.31
CA ASN A 65 -0.16 -13.19 -2.76
C ASN A 65 1.07 -12.49 -3.37
N ILE A 66 2.07 -12.12 -2.57
CA ILE A 66 3.29 -11.46 -3.06
C ILE A 66 4.13 -12.46 -3.83
N LYS A 67 4.51 -12.11 -5.05
CA LYS A 67 5.28 -12.98 -5.96
C LYS A 67 6.74 -12.53 -6.04
N ASP A 68 7.59 -13.43 -6.50
CA ASP A 68 8.97 -13.12 -6.87
C ASP A 68 9.01 -11.94 -7.86
N GLY A 69 9.99 -11.06 -7.72
CA GLY A 69 10.16 -9.88 -8.58
C GLY A 69 9.23 -8.69 -8.26
N SER A 70 8.31 -8.82 -7.30
CA SER A 70 7.41 -7.71 -6.94
C SER A 70 8.16 -6.49 -6.43
N THR A 71 7.67 -5.30 -6.79
CA THR A 71 8.12 -4.02 -6.23
C THR A 71 7.33 -3.70 -4.97
N ILE A 72 8.03 -3.56 -3.84
CA ILE A 72 7.41 -3.29 -2.54
C ILE A 72 7.91 -1.97 -1.98
N LEU A 73 6.97 -1.11 -1.63
CA LEU A 73 7.20 0.19 -0.99
C LEU A 73 7.16 0.00 0.53
N PHE A 74 8.29 0.24 1.20
CA PHE A 74 8.41 0.07 2.65
C PHE A 74 8.37 1.42 3.35
N GLY A 75 7.32 1.66 4.14
CA GLY A 75 7.25 2.80 5.04
C GLY A 75 8.33 2.77 6.11
N GLY A 76 8.60 3.93 6.70
CA GLY A 76 9.57 4.09 7.77
C GLY A 76 10.68 5.09 7.46
N PHE A 77 11.28 5.57 8.54
CA PHE A 77 12.45 6.46 8.52
C PHE A 77 13.34 6.10 9.70
N GLY A 78 14.57 5.62 9.44
CA GLY A 78 15.34 4.97 10.48
C GLY A 78 14.58 3.75 11.03
N GLY A 79 14.34 3.72 12.34
CA GLY A 79 13.51 2.69 12.99
C GLY A 79 12.07 3.13 13.23
N ALA A 80 11.68 4.39 12.93
CA ALA A 80 10.34 4.89 13.21
C ALA A 80 9.36 4.55 12.09
N GLY A 81 8.17 4.03 12.44
CA GLY A 81 7.10 3.75 11.50
C GLY A 81 7.40 2.61 10.52
N VAL A 82 8.24 1.66 10.92
CA VAL A 82 8.57 0.47 10.14
C VAL A 82 7.57 -0.64 10.44
N PRO A 83 6.96 -1.29 9.41
CA PRO A 83 6.01 -2.39 9.57
C PRO A 83 6.74 -3.73 9.78
N TYR A 84 7.27 -3.96 10.97
CA TYR A 84 8.15 -5.10 11.26
C TYR A 84 7.46 -6.46 11.12
N GLU A 85 6.19 -6.58 11.49
CA GLU A 85 5.48 -7.86 11.41
C GLU A 85 5.16 -8.23 9.95
N LEU A 86 4.76 -7.27 9.14
CA LEU A 86 4.58 -7.51 7.71
C LEU A 86 5.88 -7.92 7.02
N ILE A 87 6.98 -7.27 7.38
CA ILE A 87 8.31 -7.64 6.85
C ILE A 87 8.72 -9.04 7.30
N LYS A 88 8.45 -9.40 8.56
CA LYS A 88 8.71 -10.76 9.08
C LYS A 88 7.84 -11.81 8.38
N ALA A 89 6.57 -11.51 8.18
CA ALA A 89 5.65 -12.39 7.45
C ALA A 89 6.11 -12.61 5.99
N LEU A 90 6.56 -11.54 5.31
CA LEU A 90 7.13 -11.63 3.96
C LEU A 90 8.41 -12.47 3.93
N LEU A 91 9.28 -12.33 4.93
CA LEU A 91 10.49 -13.16 5.04
C LEU A 91 10.14 -14.65 5.12
N ASN A 92 9.14 -14.99 5.95
CA ASN A 92 8.67 -16.36 6.13
C ASN A 92 7.94 -16.90 4.89
N GLN A 93 7.17 -16.04 4.20
CA GLN A 93 6.46 -16.38 2.97
C GLN A 93 7.42 -16.82 1.85
N GLY A 94 8.57 -16.19 1.75
CA GLY A 94 9.68 -16.71 0.96
C GLY A 94 9.88 -16.10 -0.42
N ALA A 95 9.07 -15.13 -0.84
CA ALA A 95 9.26 -14.38 -2.10
C ALA A 95 10.67 -13.78 -2.19
N LYS A 96 11.25 -13.79 -3.38
CA LYS A 96 12.63 -13.38 -3.66
C LYS A 96 12.70 -12.50 -4.91
N ASP A 97 13.90 -12.04 -5.21
CA ASP A 97 14.18 -11.15 -6.33
C ASP A 97 13.35 -9.84 -6.26
N LEU A 98 12.97 -9.43 -5.04
CA LEU A 98 12.11 -8.27 -4.80
C LEU A 98 12.85 -6.96 -5.07
N ILE A 99 12.11 -5.95 -5.52
CA ILE A 99 12.56 -4.57 -5.62
C ILE A 99 12.01 -3.80 -4.42
N ALA A 100 12.90 -3.31 -3.57
CA ALA A 100 12.53 -2.54 -2.39
C ALA A 100 12.64 -1.04 -2.64
N VAL A 101 11.62 -0.28 -2.28
CA VAL A 101 11.67 1.19 -2.20
C VAL A 101 11.52 1.60 -0.75
N SER A 102 12.52 2.30 -0.21
CA SER A 102 12.52 2.71 1.19
C SER A 102 13.42 3.93 1.41
N ASN A 103 13.30 4.61 2.56
CA ASN A 103 14.25 5.67 2.91
C ASN A 103 15.68 5.14 3.12
N ASN A 104 15.81 3.96 3.73
CA ASN A 104 17.10 3.32 4.06
C ASN A 104 16.96 1.79 3.96
N PRO A 105 18.08 1.04 3.88
CA PRO A 105 18.08 -0.42 3.72
C PRO A 105 17.77 -1.21 5.01
N GLY A 106 17.24 -0.57 6.02
CA GLY A 106 17.06 -1.18 7.34
C GLY A 106 18.31 -1.06 8.22
N LEU A 107 18.15 -1.41 9.48
CA LEU A 107 19.17 -1.30 10.51
C LEU A 107 19.45 -2.67 11.13
N HIS A 108 20.72 -2.93 11.43
CA HIS A 108 21.17 -4.18 12.05
C HIS A 108 20.70 -5.43 11.24
N HIS A 109 19.94 -6.33 11.86
CA HIS A 109 19.39 -7.55 11.28
C HIS A 109 17.85 -7.53 11.24
N THR A 110 17.21 -6.35 11.35
CA THR A 110 15.76 -6.22 11.52
C THR A 110 15.13 -5.47 10.35
N GLY A 111 13.82 -5.63 10.20
CA GLY A 111 13.08 -4.97 9.14
C GLY A 111 13.63 -5.32 7.75
N LEU A 112 13.80 -4.33 6.88
CA LEU A 112 14.28 -4.55 5.51
C LEU A 112 15.68 -5.18 5.48
N ALA A 113 16.54 -4.92 6.48
CA ALA A 113 17.85 -5.56 6.57
C ALA A 113 17.75 -7.09 6.71
N ALA A 114 16.72 -7.62 7.38
CA ALA A 114 16.51 -9.07 7.46
C ALA A 114 16.17 -9.70 6.09
N LEU A 115 15.38 -9.01 5.25
CA LEU A 115 15.11 -9.47 3.87
C LEU A 115 16.38 -9.44 3.02
N ILE A 116 17.20 -8.40 3.15
CA ILE A 116 18.48 -8.28 2.44
C ILE A 116 19.46 -9.37 2.89
N GLU A 117 19.54 -9.64 4.18
CA GLU A 117 20.43 -10.69 4.73
C GLU A 117 20.11 -12.08 4.18
N ASN A 118 18.82 -12.36 3.99
CA ASN A 118 18.31 -13.61 3.48
C ASN A 118 18.17 -13.66 1.93
N ASP A 119 18.86 -12.76 1.22
CA ASP A 119 18.88 -12.70 -0.25
C ASP A 119 17.49 -12.62 -0.90
N ARG A 120 16.55 -11.87 -0.26
CA ARG A 120 15.19 -11.65 -0.79
C ARG A 120 15.10 -10.45 -1.72
N ILE A 121 16.01 -9.49 -1.59
CA ILE A 121 15.99 -8.21 -2.30
C ILE A 121 17.07 -8.23 -3.38
N ALA A 122 16.66 -8.11 -4.65
CA ALA A 122 17.56 -7.97 -5.78
C ALA A 122 17.99 -6.53 -6.01
N LYS A 123 17.09 -5.56 -5.79
CA LYS A 123 17.35 -4.12 -5.97
C LYS A 123 16.75 -3.32 -4.84
N ILE A 124 17.46 -2.29 -4.39
CA ILE A 124 16.93 -1.28 -3.48
C ILE A 124 16.99 0.12 -4.11
N MET A 125 15.91 0.85 -4.00
CA MET A 125 15.80 2.28 -4.31
C MET A 125 15.68 3.03 -2.99
N CYS A 126 16.70 3.80 -2.60
CA CYS A 126 16.68 4.48 -1.31
C CYS A 126 17.49 5.79 -1.33
N SER A 127 17.31 6.61 -0.31
CA SER A 127 17.98 7.90 -0.19
C SER A 127 19.16 7.89 0.78
N PHE A 128 19.19 6.96 1.71
CA PHE A 128 20.24 6.91 2.75
C PHE A 128 20.75 5.48 2.96
N PRO A 129 21.56 4.96 2.00
CA PRO A 129 22.00 3.55 2.03
C PRO A 129 23.09 3.27 3.06
N ILE A 130 23.85 4.29 3.49
CA ILE A 130 25.05 4.11 4.30
C ILE A 130 24.86 4.75 5.68
N SER A 131 24.90 3.92 6.72
CA SER A 131 25.04 4.32 8.12
C SER A 131 25.89 3.29 8.86
N LYS A 132 26.31 3.60 10.09
CA LYS A 132 27.04 2.62 10.93
C LYS A 132 26.24 1.34 11.19
N ASP A 133 24.90 1.41 11.13
CA ASP A 133 23.98 0.34 11.44
C ASP A 133 23.46 -0.39 10.18
N SER A 134 23.87 0.05 8.95
CA SER A 134 23.48 -0.55 7.66
C SER A 134 24.51 -1.57 7.14
N TYR A 135 25.24 -2.22 8.02
CA TYR A 135 26.36 -3.12 7.65
C TYR A 135 25.90 -4.37 6.86
N VAL A 136 24.68 -4.85 7.09
CA VAL A 136 24.12 -5.97 6.30
C VAL A 136 24.01 -5.59 4.82
N PHE A 137 23.41 -4.44 4.53
CA PHE A 137 23.32 -3.91 3.17
C PHE A 137 24.71 -3.72 2.55
N LEU A 138 25.61 -3.03 3.27
CA LEU A 138 26.96 -2.74 2.79
C LEU A 138 27.75 -4.01 2.42
N LYS A 139 27.59 -5.10 3.20
CA LYS A 139 28.19 -6.40 2.89
C LYS A 139 27.66 -6.95 1.56
N LYS A 140 26.32 -7.06 1.41
CA LYS A 140 25.68 -7.60 0.20
C LYS A 140 25.98 -6.75 -1.03
N PHE A 141 26.01 -5.43 -0.89
CA PHE A 141 26.35 -4.50 -1.97
C PHE A 141 27.79 -4.68 -2.45
N LYS A 142 28.77 -4.81 -1.54
CA LYS A 142 30.16 -5.11 -1.89
C LYS A 142 30.31 -6.48 -2.57
N GLU A 143 29.51 -7.45 -2.20
CA GLU A 143 29.43 -8.78 -2.83
C GLU A 143 28.69 -8.77 -4.18
N ARG A 144 28.17 -7.62 -4.63
CA ARG A 144 27.36 -7.45 -5.85
C ARG A 144 26.12 -8.34 -5.91
N LYS A 145 25.50 -8.56 -4.73
CA LYS A 145 24.26 -9.35 -4.58
C LYS A 145 22.99 -8.53 -4.55
N ILE A 146 23.13 -7.22 -4.49
CA ILE A 146 22.00 -6.28 -4.47
C ILE A 146 22.36 -5.04 -5.29
N ASP A 147 21.44 -4.61 -6.14
CA ASP A 147 21.55 -3.37 -6.90
C ASP A 147 21.06 -2.18 -6.07
N LEU A 148 21.70 -1.02 -6.26
CA LEU A 148 21.32 0.23 -5.61
C LEU A 148 20.94 1.28 -6.65
N GLU A 149 19.76 1.86 -6.49
CA GLU A 149 19.41 3.14 -7.10
C GLU A 149 19.36 4.21 -6.00
N LEU A 150 20.37 5.07 -5.99
CA LEU A 150 20.44 6.19 -5.05
C LEU A 150 19.58 7.34 -5.54
N ILE A 151 18.61 7.75 -4.71
CA ILE A 151 17.67 8.82 -5.05
C ILE A 151 17.70 9.87 -3.93
N PRO A 152 17.85 11.16 -4.23
CA PRO A 152 17.76 12.21 -3.21
C PRO A 152 16.44 12.10 -2.42
N GLN A 153 16.48 12.33 -1.12
CA GLN A 153 15.35 12.04 -0.23
C GLN A 153 14.07 12.80 -0.61
N GLY A 154 14.18 14.08 -0.96
CA GLY A 154 13.03 14.85 -1.44
C GLY A 154 12.51 14.34 -2.78
N THR A 155 13.42 13.87 -3.65
CA THR A 155 13.03 13.30 -4.95
C THR A 155 12.31 11.97 -4.79
N ILE A 156 12.75 11.08 -3.87
CA ILE A 156 12.02 9.82 -3.62
C ILE A 156 10.61 10.10 -3.07
N ALA A 157 10.46 11.08 -2.17
CA ALA A 157 9.16 11.49 -1.68
C ALA A 157 8.25 12.02 -2.80
N GLU A 158 8.77 12.86 -3.69
CA GLU A 158 8.00 13.43 -4.79
C GLU A 158 7.70 12.40 -5.88
N ARG A 159 8.62 11.47 -6.19
CA ARG A 159 8.39 10.36 -7.12
C ARG A 159 7.26 9.44 -6.64
N LEU A 160 7.17 9.18 -5.32
CA LEU A 160 6.07 8.42 -4.70
C LEU A 160 4.77 9.22 -4.76
N ARG A 161 4.79 10.51 -4.40
CA ARG A 161 3.61 11.37 -4.47
C ARG A 161 3.08 11.42 -5.91
N ALA A 162 3.96 11.60 -6.88
CA ALA A 162 3.61 11.60 -8.29
C ALA A 162 2.93 10.28 -8.70
N GLY A 163 3.52 9.13 -8.32
CA GLY A 163 2.95 7.80 -8.59
C GLY A 163 1.55 7.62 -8.03
N GLY A 164 1.34 8.03 -6.78
CA GLY A 164 0.03 7.95 -6.12
C GLY A 164 -1.00 8.97 -6.63
N SER A 165 -0.56 10.01 -7.35
CA SER A 165 -1.41 11.07 -7.90
C SER A 165 -1.65 10.95 -9.41
N GLY A 166 -1.18 9.88 -10.06
CA GLY A 166 -1.33 9.71 -11.52
C GLY A 166 -0.42 10.62 -12.36
N ILE A 167 0.65 11.17 -11.76
CA ILE A 167 1.66 11.97 -12.47
C ILE A 167 2.81 11.05 -12.83
N GLU A 168 3.07 10.86 -14.13
CA GLU A 168 4.08 9.88 -14.60
C GLU A 168 5.52 10.39 -14.46
N ALA A 169 5.75 11.70 -14.54
CA ALA A 169 7.07 12.31 -14.42
C ALA A 169 6.98 13.79 -14.07
N PHE A 170 8.08 14.34 -13.57
CA PHE A 170 8.25 15.77 -13.27
C PHE A 170 9.70 16.19 -13.43
N TYR A 171 9.95 17.50 -13.56
CA TYR A 171 11.28 18.05 -13.59
C TYR A 171 11.67 18.63 -12.22
N THR A 172 12.95 18.44 -11.85
CA THR A 172 13.51 18.98 -10.60
C THR A 172 14.97 19.43 -10.80
N PRO A 173 15.41 20.50 -10.17
CA PRO A 173 16.82 20.89 -10.19
C PRO A 173 17.69 20.02 -9.27
N THR A 174 17.07 19.22 -8.38
CA THR A 174 17.77 18.36 -7.42
C THR A 174 18.54 17.28 -8.15
N GLY A 175 19.86 17.24 -7.93
CA GLY A 175 20.76 16.24 -8.53
C GLY A 175 21.41 16.68 -9.85
N VAL A 176 21.07 17.84 -10.41
CA VAL A 176 21.76 18.40 -11.57
C VAL A 176 23.26 18.55 -11.28
N GLY A 177 24.11 18.11 -12.23
CA GLY A 177 25.57 18.15 -12.06
C GLY A 177 26.14 17.04 -11.18
N THR A 178 25.35 16.06 -10.80
CA THR A 178 25.81 14.87 -10.03
C THR A 178 25.54 13.59 -10.80
N GLU A 179 26.05 12.46 -10.33
CA GLU A 179 25.78 11.12 -10.88
C GLU A 179 24.27 10.81 -10.98
N VAL A 180 23.43 11.44 -10.13
CA VAL A 180 21.97 11.30 -10.17
C VAL A 180 21.37 11.77 -11.50
N ALA A 181 22.03 12.71 -12.20
CA ALA A 181 21.57 13.25 -13.48
C ALA A 181 21.95 12.38 -14.69
N GLU A 182 22.83 11.39 -14.52
CA GLU A 182 23.33 10.58 -15.63
C GLU A 182 22.21 9.82 -16.33
N GLY A 183 22.16 9.95 -17.66
CA GLY A 183 21.15 9.31 -18.50
C GLY A 183 19.74 9.88 -18.41
N LYS A 184 19.52 10.94 -17.63
CA LYS A 184 18.21 11.61 -17.51
C LYS A 184 18.07 12.74 -18.52
N GLU A 185 16.86 13.00 -18.98
CA GLU A 185 16.53 14.15 -19.80
C GLU A 185 16.76 15.44 -19.00
N ILE A 186 17.41 16.41 -19.63
CA ILE A 186 17.70 17.73 -19.04
C ILE A 186 16.85 18.77 -19.77
N LYS A 187 16.22 19.68 -19.00
CA LYS A 187 15.45 20.78 -19.54
C LYS A 187 15.64 22.03 -18.69
N GLU A 188 15.62 23.19 -19.34
CA GLU A 188 15.70 24.48 -18.66
C GLU A 188 14.32 25.13 -18.56
N PHE A 189 14.03 25.71 -17.41
CA PHE A 189 12.83 26.50 -17.12
C PHE A 189 13.27 27.82 -16.49
N ASP A 190 13.05 28.94 -17.18
CA ASP A 190 13.38 30.28 -16.71
C ASP A 190 14.81 30.40 -16.16
N GLY A 191 15.80 29.81 -16.88
CA GLY A 191 17.21 29.80 -16.48
C GLY A 191 17.57 28.76 -15.40
N VAL A 192 16.62 27.94 -14.96
CA VAL A 192 16.87 26.84 -14.00
C VAL A 192 16.97 25.53 -14.74
N THR A 193 18.16 24.93 -14.71
CA THR A 193 18.39 23.59 -15.28
C THR A 193 17.74 22.53 -14.38
N CYS A 194 16.96 21.62 -14.99
CA CYS A 194 16.26 20.55 -14.30
C CYS A 194 16.50 19.20 -15.00
N ILE A 195 16.36 18.12 -14.26
CA ILE A 195 16.34 16.73 -14.75
C ILE A 195 14.94 16.13 -14.63
N LEU A 196 14.60 15.26 -15.56
CA LEU A 196 13.34 14.50 -15.53
C LEU A 196 13.43 13.35 -14.52
N GLU A 197 12.51 13.32 -13.59
CA GLU A 197 12.31 12.21 -12.66
C GLU A 197 10.99 11.50 -12.94
N LYS A 198 11.05 10.15 -13.06
CA LYS A 198 9.87 9.33 -13.27
C LYS A 198 9.21 8.99 -11.94
N ALA A 199 7.89 8.88 -11.93
CA ALA A 199 7.13 8.43 -10.77
C ALA A 199 7.59 7.04 -10.28
N ILE A 200 7.40 6.78 -8.98
CA ILE A 200 7.56 5.46 -8.38
C ILE A 200 6.18 4.92 -8.04
N LYS A 201 5.88 3.73 -8.56
CA LYS A 201 4.70 2.94 -8.20
C LYS A 201 5.19 1.56 -7.74
N GLY A 202 4.52 0.98 -6.75
CA GLY A 202 4.83 -0.38 -6.27
C GLY A 202 3.65 -1.32 -6.50
N ASP A 203 3.93 -2.61 -6.64
CA ASP A 203 2.88 -3.63 -6.64
C ASP A 203 2.22 -3.69 -5.26
N PHE A 204 3.04 -3.55 -4.21
CA PHE A 204 2.60 -3.54 -2.82
C PHE A 204 3.21 -2.36 -2.06
N ALA A 205 2.49 -1.90 -1.03
CA ALA A 205 3.03 -1.00 -0.02
C ALA A 205 2.80 -1.56 1.39
N PHE A 206 3.86 -1.61 2.18
CA PHE A 206 3.84 -1.96 3.60
C PHE A 206 3.97 -0.70 4.41
N VAL A 207 2.94 -0.36 5.17
CA VAL A 207 2.90 0.86 5.97
C VAL A 207 2.61 0.57 7.43
N LYS A 208 3.10 1.42 8.32
CA LYS A 208 2.86 1.33 9.76
C LYS A 208 2.09 2.55 10.23
N ALA A 209 0.90 2.31 10.79
CA ALA A 209 0.11 3.36 11.43
C ALA A 209 -0.11 3.07 12.92
N LYS A 210 -0.66 4.03 13.66
CA LYS A 210 -1.02 3.85 15.07
C LYS A 210 -2.38 3.19 15.18
N ARG A 211 -3.39 3.73 14.49
CA ARG A 211 -4.76 3.25 14.51
C ARG A 211 -5.34 3.18 13.11
N ALA A 212 -6.24 2.24 12.90
CA ALA A 212 -7.10 2.16 11.74
C ALA A 212 -8.53 1.81 12.15
N ASP A 213 -9.48 2.15 11.31
CA ASP A 213 -10.81 1.53 11.32
C ASP A 213 -10.89 0.38 10.29
N ARG A 214 -12.00 -0.34 10.26
CA ARG A 214 -12.22 -1.45 9.32
C ARG A 214 -12.29 -1.04 7.86
N TRP A 215 -12.45 0.25 7.56
CA TRP A 215 -12.41 0.79 6.20
C TRP A 215 -10.98 1.10 5.73
N GLY A 216 -10.01 1.02 6.64
CA GLY A 216 -8.60 1.28 6.33
C GLY A 216 -8.20 2.74 6.43
N ASN A 217 -8.98 3.60 7.08
CA ASN A 217 -8.55 4.95 7.42
C ASN A 217 -7.43 4.89 8.45
N LEU A 218 -6.32 5.62 8.23
CA LEU A 218 -5.12 5.53 9.07
C LEU A 218 -4.81 6.82 9.81
N VAL A 219 -4.48 6.68 11.09
CA VAL A 219 -3.91 7.71 11.95
C VAL A 219 -2.52 7.29 12.40
N TYR A 220 -1.54 8.16 12.24
CA TYR A 220 -0.12 7.88 12.55
C TYR A 220 0.29 8.38 13.93
N ASN A 221 1.43 7.90 14.41
CA ASN A 221 2.01 8.33 15.68
C ASN A 221 3.26 9.20 15.43
N LYS A 222 3.16 10.52 15.65
CA LYS A 222 4.29 11.44 15.58
C LYS A 222 5.12 11.25 14.30
N SER A 223 6.46 11.12 14.44
CA SER A 223 7.40 10.90 13.33
C SER A 223 7.24 9.53 12.62
N GLY A 224 6.49 8.58 13.20
CA GLY A 224 6.12 7.35 12.52
C GLY A 224 5.26 7.57 11.27
N ARG A 225 4.69 8.77 11.08
CA ARG A 225 4.00 9.15 9.85
C ARG A 225 4.94 9.13 8.64
N ASN A 226 6.11 9.79 8.72
CA ASN A 226 7.16 9.90 7.69
C ASN A 226 6.72 9.55 6.24
N PHE A 227 7.32 8.56 5.59
CA PHE A 227 6.99 8.15 4.21
C PHE A 227 5.71 7.31 4.09
N ASN A 228 5.15 6.83 5.20
CA ASN A 228 4.02 5.89 5.19
C ASN A 228 2.82 6.35 4.32
N PRO A 229 2.33 7.62 4.41
CA PRO A 229 1.22 8.08 3.57
C PRO A 229 1.54 8.04 2.07
N LEU A 230 2.77 8.42 1.69
CA LEU A 230 3.20 8.43 0.29
C LEU A 230 3.35 7.02 -0.26
N MET A 231 3.88 6.10 0.55
CA MET A 231 3.97 4.68 0.18
C MET A 231 2.56 4.09 -0.03
N ALA A 232 1.62 4.39 0.88
CA ALA A 232 0.24 3.93 0.76
C ALA A 232 -0.44 4.42 -0.53
N MET A 233 -0.20 5.67 -0.92
CA MET A 233 -0.78 6.23 -2.15
C MET A 233 -0.18 5.63 -3.43
N ALA A 234 1.11 5.28 -3.40
CA ALA A 234 1.85 4.79 -4.58
C ALA A 234 1.81 3.27 -4.74
N GLY A 235 1.29 2.52 -3.77
CA GLY A 235 1.13 1.08 -3.82
C GLY A 235 -0.13 0.65 -4.56
N GLY A 236 -0.04 -0.40 -5.39
CA GLY A 236 -1.20 -1.03 -6.00
C GLY A 236 -2.07 -1.75 -4.96
N ILE A 237 -1.42 -2.46 -4.02
CA ILE A 237 -2.06 -3.08 -2.85
C ILE A 237 -1.33 -2.60 -1.61
N THR A 238 -2.01 -1.83 -0.76
CA THR A 238 -1.46 -1.33 0.50
C THR A 238 -1.92 -2.19 1.67
N ILE A 239 -0.95 -2.69 2.43
CA ILE A 239 -1.14 -3.45 3.67
C ILE A 239 -0.66 -2.58 4.83
N ALA A 240 -1.55 -2.26 5.75
CA ALA A 240 -1.26 -1.42 6.91
C ALA A 240 -1.14 -2.25 8.19
N GLU A 241 0.06 -2.29 8.77
CA GLU A 241 0.27 -2.77 10.13
C GLU A 241 -0.14 -1.67 11.12
N VAL A 242 -1.00 -1.97 12.10
CA VAL A 242 -1.48 -0.99 13.07
C VAL A 242 -1.37 -1.51 14.50
N ASP A 243 -1.20 -0.60 15.46
CA ASP A 243 -1.17 -0.97 16.88
C ASP A 243 -2.58 -1.26 17.39
N GLU A 244 -3.60 -0.57 16.84
CA GLU A 244 -4.99 -0.66 17.30
C GLU A 244 -5.96 -0.56 16.11
N ILE A 245 -7.00 -1.40 16.12
CA ILE A 245 -8.15 -1.30 15.24
C ILE A 245 -9.32 -0.79 16.08
N VAL A 246 -9.96 0.28 15.61
CA VAL A 246 -11.08 0.93 16.30
C VAL A 246 -12.37 0.81 15.49
N ASP A 247 -13.52 0.98 16.14
CA ASP A 247 -14.81 1.00 15.46
C ASP A 247 -14.95 2.22 14.55
N LEU A 248 -15.82 2.11 13.53
CA LEU A 248 -16.16 3.22 12.67
C LEU A 248 -16.68 4.41 13.48
N GLY A 249 -16.22 5.61 13.11
CA GLY A 249 -16.58 6.85 13.80
C GLY A 249 -15.74 7.17 15.04
N GLN A 250 -14.85 6.28 15.48
CA GLN A 250 -13.94 6.56 16.61
C GLN A 250 -12.65 7.26 16.21
N LEU A 251 -12.30 7.28 14.92
CA LEU A 251 -11.23 8.14 14.42
C LEU A 251 -11.77 9.55 14.23
N ASP A 252 -11.05 10.54 14.74
CA ASP A 252 -11.30 11.94 14.40
C ASP A 252 -11.04 12.15 12.88
N PRO A 253 -12.04 12.56 12.09
CA PRO A 253 -11.88 12.76 10.65
C PRO A 253 -10.74 13.72 10.29
N GLU A 254 -10.52 14.77 11.10
CA GLU A 254 -9.44 15.75 10.90
C GLU A 254 -8.04 15.14 11.16
N CYS A 255 -7.95 14.01 11.87
CA CYS A 255 -6.72 13.31 12.16
C CYS A 255 -6.40 12.18 11.15
N ILE A 256 -7.33 11.83 10.24
CA ILE A 256 -7.11 10.83 9.21
C ILE A 256 -6.14 11.39 8.16
N VAL A 257 -4.94 10.79 8.10
CA VAL A 257 -3.89 11.22 7.16
C VAL A 257 -3.90 10.39 5.88
N THR A 258 -4.17 9.10 5.98
CA THR A 258 -4.33 8.21 4.83
C THR A 258 -5.78 7.73 4.80
N PRO A 259 -6.58 8.21 3.83
CA PRO A 259 -7.93 7.71 3.63
C PRO A 259 -7.94 6.23 3.25
N GLY A 260 -8.97 5.51 3.69
CA GLY A 260 -9.11 4.08 3.45
C GLY A 260 -9.09 3.67 1.98
N ILE A 261 -9.40 4.57 1.05
CA ILE A 261 -9.34 4.31 -0.40
C ILE A 261 -7.95 3.81 -0.86
N PHE A 262 -6.89 4.20 -0.16
CA PHE A 262 -5.51 3.78 -0.47
C PHE A 262 -5.09 2.49 0.25
N VAL A 263 -5.94 1.89 1.09
CA VAL A 263 -5.59 0.74 1.92
C VAL A 263 -6.48 -0.44 1.57
N GLN A 264 -5.90 -1.59 1.24
CA GLN A 264 -6.62 -2.82 0.92
C GLN A 264 -6.69 -3.78 2.09
N HIS A 265 -5.64 -3.82 2.93
CA HIS A 265 -5.61 -4.71 4.10
C HIS A 265 -5.10 -3.96 5.33
N VAL A 266 -5.74 -4.25 6.47
CA VAL A 266 -5.33 -3.77 7.80
C VAL A 266 -4.99 -4.97 8.66
N VAL A 267 -3.79 -4.99 9.24
CA VAL A 267 -3.31 -6.04 10.14
C VAL A 267 -3.06 -5.44 11.51
N LYS A 268 -3.71 -5.97 12.53
CA LYS A 268 -3.40 -5.59 13.91
C LYS A 268 -2.11 -6.26 14.33
N ARG A 269 -1.17 -5.46 14.83
CA ARG A 269 0.08 -5.96 15.40
C ARG A 269 -0.20 -6.87 16.58
N SER A 270 0.51 -8.00 16.68
CA SER A 270 0.46 -8.87 17.86
C SER A 270 1.01 -8.13 19.08
N GLU A 271 0.40 -8.37 20.22
CA GLU A 271 0.89 -7.88 21.51
C GLU A 271 2.20 -8.62 21.82
N SER A 272 3.31 -7.88 21.88
CA SER A 272 4.65 -8.41 22.21
C SER A 272 4.88 -8.41 23.72
#